data_a8b4d5de8525ff672488f645eb5a9e8e
#
_entry.id   a8b4d5de8525ff672488f645eb5a9e8e
#
_cell.length_a   1.000
_cell.length_b   1.000
_cell.length_c   1.000
_cell.angle_alpha   90.00
_cell.angle_beta   90.00
_cell.angle_gamma   90.00
#
_symmetry.space_group_name_H-M   'P 1'
#
loop_
_entity.id
_entity.type
_entity.pdbx_description
1 polymer ?
#
loop_
_entity_poly.entity_id
_entity_poly.type
_entity_poly.pdbx_seq_one_letter_code
_entity_poly.pdbx_strand_id
1 'polypeptide(L)'
;MSKTVLIILSTVLVLGLTLLVTNILSRRKKTDLADWEVGGRDLPYYVVIGTQFATAMGGGVLVGHVGNAYNFGLSILFYGVFSSSTLLFIALIAKWLRRNNFVTVPDVVQSFRGRNKAISIFAGVMSAVIPFDWCISNLSAFAKLYTRMTGIPMNVLITCLAIACIAFVLPAGLKTVAWTDFIFGIVIVIGGVFVTMKSLDMAGGFSNVVEVLPPEIMSFPKGLFAVGGFTLLSWFLSLVPGGITNQMYFQRVFAIRDEKRIVPTLLISVVLVFLTDVWAFFMGTSIRAQNPDLAGEMATGWLLDQLPIWFIVIFAGMITCTILSTISSGIQSTVVNITRDCYGALNPEAAKDGAKMMRVSRTLTVILIAFAAISAMFIPSVLNTLV
;
A
#
# COMPACT_ATOMS: atom_id res chain seq x y z
N MET A 1 24.40 -3.59 22.60
CA MET A 1 22.94 -3.85 22.50
C MET A 1 22.72 -5.01 21.55
N SER A 2 21.75 -5.88 21.83
CA SER A 2 21.44 -6.97 20.89
C SER A 2 20.83 -6.42 19.58
N LYS A 3 20.99 -7.17 18.47
CA LYS A 3 20.40 -6.86 17.14
C LYS A 3 18.89 -6.56 17.30
N THR A 4 18.17 -7.39 18.02
CA THR A 4 16.73 -7.27 18.26
C THR A 4 16.37 -5.96 18.93
N VAL A 5 17.12 -5.53 19.97
CA VAL A 5 16.85 -4.26 20.67
C VAL A 5 17.03 -3.07 19.75
N LEU A 6 18.06 -3.05 18.91
CA LEU A 6 18.29 -1.95 17.95
C LEU A 6 17.17 -1.84 16.91
N ILE A 7 16.69 -2.98 16.39
CA ILE A 7 15.57 -3.03 15.45
C ILE A 7 14.29 -2.51 16.11
N ILE A 8 13.99 -2.96 17.33
CA ILE A 8 12.81 -2.51 18.06
C ILE A 8 12.90 -1.02 18.35
N LEU A 9 14.06 -0.50 18.77
CA LEU A 9 14.25 0.93 18.99
C LEU A 9 14.04 1.77 17.72
N SER A 10 14.57 1.32 16.57
CA SER A 10 14.32 1.98 15.28
C SER A 10 12.82 2.01 14.97
N THR A 11 12.13 0.91 15.13
CA THR A 11 10.69 0.79 14.90
C THR A 11 9.91 1.71 15.85
N VAL A 12 10.19 1.67 17.13
CA VAL A 12 9.54 2.53 18.14
C VAL A 12 9.81 4.01 17.85
N LEU A 13 11.02 4.36 17.41
CA LEU A 13 11.36 5.72 16.99
C LEU A 13 10.49 6.17 15.81
N VAL A 14 10.38 5.34 14.77
CA VAL A 14 9.53 5.65 13.59
C VAL A 14 8.07 5.78 14.01
N LEU A 15 7.55 4.85 14.79
CA LEU A 15 6.18 4.90 15.30
C LEU A 15 5.94 6.14 16.17
N GLY A 16 6.87 6.47 17.07
CA GLY A 16 6.81 7.65 17.91
C GLY A 16 6.84 8.96 17.13
N LEU A 17 7.73 9.07 16.14
CA LEU A 17 7.79 10.23 15.24
C LEU A 17 6.51 10.35 14.40
N THR A 18 5.99 9.23 13.92
CA THR A 18 4.71 9.20 13.17
C THR A 18 3.56 9.71 14.04
N LEU A 19 3.43 9.22 15.26
CA LEU A 19 2.40 9.69 16.20
C LEU A 19 2.58 11.17 16.55
N LEU A 20 3.81 11.64 16.71
CA LEU A 20 4.11 13.05 16.98
C LEU A 20 3.67 13.93 15.80
N VAL A 21 4.07 13.59 14.57
CA VAL A 21 3.71 14.32 13.35
C VAL A 21 2.19 14.33 13.16
N THR A 22 1.55 13.17 13.31
CA THR A 22 0.08 13.04 13.23
C THR A 22 -0.62 13.95 14.24
N ASN A 23 -0.14 13.97 15.49
CA ASN A 23 -0.71 14.80 16.54
C ASN A 23 -0.53 16.30 16.28
N ILE A 24 0.63 16.70 15.74
CA ILE A 24 0.89 18.10 15.34
C ILE A 24 -0.04 18.51 14.18
N LEU A 25 -0.18 17.68 13.17
CA LEU A 25 -1.01 17.96 12.01
C LEU A 25 -2.51 17.97 12.36
N SER A 26 -2.96 17.06 13.22
CA SER A 26 -4.38 16.95 13.62
C SER A 26 -4.82 18.05 14.60
N ARG A 27 -3.91 18.58 15.43
CA ARG A 27 -4.24 19.66 16.39
C ARG A 27 -4.47 21.03 15.73
N ARG A 28 -3.97 21.25 14.52
CA ARG A 28 -4.05 22.56 13.84
C ARG A 28 -5.44 22.93 13.36
N LYS A 29 -6.36 21.98 13.23
CA LYS A 29 -7.75 22.22 12.82
C LYS A 29 -8.65 21.08 13.35
N LYS A 30 -9.85 21.42 13.82
CA LYS A 30 -10.85 20.36 14.11
C LYS A 30 -11.15 19.65 12.80
N THR A 31 -10.85 18.36 12.76
CA THR A 31 -11.13 17.49 11.60
C THR A 31 -12.64 17.35 11.45
N ASP A 32 -13.20 17.95 10.43
CA ASP A 32 -14.58 17.71 10.05
C ASP A 32 -14.72 16.43 9.19
N LEU A 33 -15.94 16.05 8.84
CA LEU A 33 -16.19 14.85 8.06
C LEU A 33 -15.56 14.94 6.66
N ALA A 34 -15.56 16.12 6.02
CA ALA A 34 -14.95 16.33 4.71
C ALA A 34 -13.42 16.25 4.76
N ASP A 35 -12.79 16.78 5.83
CA ASP A 35 -11.35 16.60 6.07
C ASP A 35 -11.02 15.11 6.29
N TRP A 36 -11.88 14.39 7.01
CA TRP A 36 -11.72 12.95 7.25
C TRP A 36 -11.80 12.14 5.94
N GLU A 37 -12.85 12.35 5.15
CA GLU A 37 -13.15 11.53 3.97
C GLU A 37 -12.26 11.85 2.76
N VAL A 38 -12.08 13.14 2.43
CA VAL A 38 -11.38 13.58 1.20
C VAL A 38 -10.33 14.69 1.46
N GLY A 39 -9.84 14.82 2.68
CA GLY A 39 -8.80 15.78 3.02
C GLY A 39 -9.19 17.24 2.80
N GLY A 40 -10.49 17.56 2.90
CA GLY A 40 -11.03 18.90 2.64
C GLY A 40 -10.85 19.37 1.19
N ARG A 41 -10.49 18.47 0.27
CA ARG A 41 -10.16 18.77 -1.14
C ARG A 41 -9.04 19.81 -1.30
N ASP A 42 -8.09 19.82 -0.38
CA ASP A 42 -7.05 20.86 -0.27
C ASP A 42 -5.62 20.28 -0.28
N LEU A 43 -5.45 19.06 -0.81
CA LEU A 43 -4.12 18.45 -0.90
C LEU A 43 -3.30 19.03 -2.05
N PRO A 44 -2.06 19.48 -1.80
CA PRO A 44 -1.12 19.84 -2.86
C PRO A 44 -0.80 18.62 -3.75
N TYR A 45 -0.59 18.87 -5.04
CA TYR A 45 -0.34 17.81 -6.03
C TYR A 45 0.87 16.93 -5.68
N TYR A 46 1.95 17.50 -5.16
CA TYR A 46 3.16 16.75 -4.78
C TYR A 46 2.92 15.83 -3.57
N VAL A 47 2.05 16.23 -2.64
CA VAL A 47 1.64 15.36 -1.52
C VAL A 47 0.84 14.18 -2.05
N VAL A 48 -0.04 14.41 -3.04
CA VAL A 48 -0.82 13.32 -3.66
C VAL A 48 0.08 12.35 -4.42
N ILE A 49 1.10 12.83 -5.13
CA ILE A 49 2.10 11.97 -5.77
C ILE A 49 2.80 11.11 -4.71
N GLY A 50 3.28 11.72 -3.63
CA GLY A 50 3.98 11.02 -2.55
C GLY A 50 3.12 9.98 -1.84
N THR A 51 1.86 10.31 -1.52
CA THR A 51 0.95 9.35 -0.87
C THR A 51 0.53 8.22 -1.83
N GLN A 52 0.34 8.48 -3.13
CA GLN A 52 0.10 7.42 -4.12
C GLN A 52 1.27 6.43 -4.19
N PHE A 53 2.49 6.95 -4.27
CA PHE A 53 3.70 6.13 -4.30
C PHE A 53 3.89 5.33 -3.00
N ALA A 54 3.87 6.01 -1.84
CA ALA A 54 4.09 5.37 -0.55
C ALA A 54 3.03 4.29 -0.25
N THR A 55 1.78 4.51 -0.69
CA THR A 55 0.71 3.54 -0.54
C THR A 55 0.88 2.32 -1.46
N ALA A 56 1.36 2.53 -2.68
CA ALA A 56 1.64 1.44 -3.62
C ALA A 56 2.84 0.58 -3.16
N MET A 57 3.86 1.22 -2.56
CA MET A 57 5.05 0.55 -2.01
C MET A 57 4.74 -0.05 -0.64
N GLY A 58 3.88 -1.05 -0.57
CA GLY A 58 3.49 -1.74 0.66
C GLY A 58 4.30 -3.00 0.95
N GLY A 59 3.91 -3.72 2.01
CA GLY A 59 4.46 -5.03 2.36
C GLY A 59 4.25 -6.08 1.27
N GLY A 60 3.19 -5.93 0.46
CA GLY A 60 2.98 -6.73 -0.75
C GLY A 60 4.14 -6.62 -1.72
N VAL A 61 4.68 -5.40 -1.95
CA VAL A 61 5.85 -5.20 -2.80
C VAL A 61 7.10 -5.80 -2.14
N LEU A 62 7.31 -5.53 -0.85
CA LEU A 62 8.50 -6.00 -0.13
C LEU A 62 8.63 -7.53 -0.07
N VAL A 63 7.53 -8.26 -0.03
CA VAL A 63 7.53 -9.73 0.09
C VAL A 63 6.99 -10.39 -1.17
N GLY A 64 5.80 -9.98 -1.63
CA GLY A 64 5.11 -10.60 -2.75
C GLY A 64 5.73 -10.29 -4.11
N HIS A 65 5.92 -9.00 -4.44
CA HIS A 65 6.48 -8.65 -5.76
C HIS A 65 7.96 -9.02 -5.85
N VAL A 66 8.74 -8.85 -4.77
CA VAL A 66 10.13 -9.34 -4.72
C VAL A 66 10.16 -10.86 -4.86
N GLY A 67 9.23 -11.59 -4.23
CA GLY A 67 9.09 -13.03 -4.37
C GLY A 67 8.71 -13.47 -5.79
N ASN A 68 7.79 -12.75 -6.44
CA ASN A 68 7.45 -12.98 -7.85
C ASN A 68 8.63 -12.68 -8.79
N ALA A 69 9.37 -11.60 -8.55
CA ALA A 69 10.58 -11.28 -9.30
C ALA A 69 11.68 -12.31 -9.10
N TYR A 70 11.82 -12.83 -7.89
CA TYR A 70 12.72 -13.94 -7.58
C TYR A 70 12.34 -15.19 -8.39
N ASN A 71 11.07 -15.56 -8.46
CA ASN A 71 10.60 -16.75 -9.16
C ASN A 71 10.60 -16.58 -10.70
N PHE A 72 10.17 -15.43 -11.20
CA PHE A 72 9.78 -15.24 -12.60
C PHE A 72 10.52 -14.09 -13.30
N GLY A 73 11.51 -13.47 -12.65
CA GLY A 73 12.38 -12.46 -13.25
C GLY A 73 11.61 -11.30 -13.90
N LEU A 74 11.83 -11.11 -15.20
CA LEU A 74 11.24 -10.01 -16.00
C LEU A 74 9.71 -9.97 -16.01
N SER A 75 9.03 -11.11 -15.75
CA SER A 75 7.55 -11.14 -15.78
C SER A 75 6.90 -10.18 -14.79
N ILE A 76 7.58 -9.83 -13.68
CA ILE A 76 7.06 -8.88 -12.69
C ILE A 76 6.78 -7.48 -13.30
N LEU A 77 7.48 -7.13 -14.37
CA LEU A 77 7.25 -5.85 -15.06
C LEU A 77 5.85 -5.76 -15.66
N PHE A 78 5.23 -6.88 -16.08
CA PHE A 78 3.82 -6.88 -16.48
C PHE A 78 2.89 -6.60 -15.31
N TYR A 79 3.20 -7.11 -14.12
CA TYR A 79 2.45 -6.76 -12.91
C TYR A 79 2.50 -5.24 -12.69
N GLY A 80 3.68 -4.64 -12.79
CA GLY A 80 3.88 -3.19 -12.71
C GLY A 80 3.10 -2.40 -13.77
N VAL A 81 3.08 -2.88 -15.02
CA VAL A 81 2.29 -2.26 -16.09
C VAL A 81 0.79 -2.33 -15.78
N PHE A 82 0.28 -3.48 -15.35
CA PHE A 82 -1.13 -3.65 -15.06
C PHE A 82 -1.56 -2.83 -13.83
N SER A 83 -0.80 -2.85 -12.75
CA SER A 83 -1.11 -2.09 -11.53
C SER A 83 -1.08 -0.57 -11.78
N SER A 84 -0.07 -0.08 -12.50
CA SER A 84 0.05 1.35 -12.82
C SER A 84 -0.96 1.83 -13.87
N SER A 85 -1.38 0.97 -14.79
CA SER A 85 -2.38 1.31 -15.84
C SER A 85 -3.73 1.74 -15.26
N THR A 86 -4.08 1.28 -14.08
CA THR A 86 -5.27 1.73 -13.34
C THR A 86 -5.31 3.25 -13.17
N LEU A 87 -4.17 3.85 -12.75
CA LEU A 87 -4.08 5.30 -12.59
C LEU A 87 -4.17 6.02 -13.94
N LEU A 88 -3.70 5.40 -15.02
CA LEU A 88 -3.86 5.93 -16.37
C LEU A 88 -5.32 5.99 -16.79
N PHE A 89 -6.10 4.92 -16.54
CA PHE A 89 -7.55 4.92 -16.81
C PHE A 89 -8.28 5.96 -15.96
N ILE A 90 -7.93 6.08 -14.68
CA ILE A 90 -8.50 7.12 -13.81
C ILE A 90 -8.15 8.51 -14.34
N ALA A 91 -6.94 8.73 -14.86
CA ALA A 91 -6.51 10.01 -15.41
C ALA A 91 -7.40 10.49 -16.59
N LEU A 92 -7.90 9.57 -17.41
CA LEU A 92 -8.80 9.90 -18.53
C LEU A 92 -10.11 10.55 -18.07
N ILE A 93 -10.64 10.14 -16.93
CA ILE A 93 -11.91 10.62 -16.38
C ILE A 93 -11.73 11.56 -15.16
N ALA A 94 -10.51 11.81 -14.72
CA ALA A 94 -10.20 12.46 -13.45
C ALA A 94 -10.80 13.88 -13.31
N LYS A 95 -10.79 14.69 -14.37
CA LYS A 95 -11.41 16.02 -14.36
C LYS A 95 -12.93 15.94 -14.18
N TRP A 96 -13.56 14.99 -14.85
CA TRP A 96 -14.99 14.74 -14.69
C TRP A 96 -15.33 14.27 -13.26
N LEU A 97 -14.53 13.34 -12.72
CA LEU A 97 -14.67 12.87 -11.35
C LEU A 97 -14.60 14.03 -10.34
N ARG A 98 -13.64 14.93 -10.52
CA ARG A 98 -13.43 16.07 -9.62
C ARG A 98 -14.54 17.09 -9.67
N ARG A 99 -15.05 17.40 -10.88
CA ARG A 99 -16.14 18.37 -11.10
C ARG A 99 -17.48 17.95 -10.50
N ASN A 100 -17.74 16.63 -10.46
CA ASN A 100 -18.97 16.09 -9.87
C ASN A 100 -18.93 15.99 -8.34
N ASN A 101 -17.81 16.39 -7.71
CA ASN A 101 -17.66 16.39 -6.25
C ASN A 101 -17.89 15.02 -5.57
N PHE A 102 -17.65 13.93 -6.25
CA PHE A 102 -17.73 12.59 -5.68
C PHE A 102 -16.79 12.43 -4.48
N VAL A 103 -17.13 11.52 -3.57
CA VAL A 103 -16.35 11.16 -2.39
C VAL A 103 -15.92 9.69 -2.45
N THR A 104 -16.77 8.86 -3.05
CA THR A 104 -16.55 7.41 -3.13
C THR A 104 -16.77 6.88 -4.55
N VAL A 105 -16.25 5.69 -4.83
CA VAL A 105 -16.55 4.95 -6.07
C VAL A 105 -18.05 4.67 -6.21
N PRO A 106 -18.77 4.26 -5.15
CA PRO A 106 -20.24 4.16 -5.19
C PRO A 106 -20.95 5.43 -5.65
N ASP A 107 -20.48 6.63 -5.28
CA ASP A 107 -21.07 7.89 -5.79
C ASP A 107 -21.00 7.96 -7.33
N VAL A 108 -19.86 7.50 -7.90
CA VAL A 108 -19.67 7.43 -9.36
C VAL A 108 -20.68 6.46 -10.00
N VAL A 109 -20.82 5.27 -9.45
CA VAL A 109 -21.77 4.25 -9.96
C VAL A 109 -23.22 4.77 -9.90
N GLN A 110 -23.59 5.40 -8.79
CA GLN A 110 -24.93 5.97 -8.60
C GLN A 110 -25.23 7.14 -9.54
N SER A 111 -24.22 7.88 -10.00
CA SER A 111 -24.42 8.97 -10.97
C SER A 111 -24.96 8.49 -12.32
N PHE A 112 -24.73 7.22 -12.68
CA PHE A 112 -25.23 6.61 -13.92
C PHE A 112 -26.56 5.87 -13.77
N ARG A 113 -26.83 5.32 -12.59
CA ARG A 113 -27.98 4.45 -12.34
C ARG A 113 -29.06 5.06 -11.44
N GLY A 114 -28.82 6.28 -10.95
CA GLY A 114 -29.65 6.90 -9.93
C GLY A 114 -29.36 6.35 -8.52
N ARG A 115 -29.86 7.05 -7.50
CA ARG A 115 -29.65 6.66 -6.10
C ARG A 115 -30.47 5.42 -5.75
N ASN A 116 -29.76 4.30 -5.51
CA ASN A 116 -30.35 3.05 -5.09
C ASN A 116 -29.55 2.47 -3.91
N LYS A 117 -30.25 2.16 -2.82
CA LYS A 117 -29.66 1.66 -1.58
C LYS A 117 -28.87 0.36 -1.78
N ALA A 118 -29.43 -0.59 -2.54
CA ALA A 118 -28.75 -1.87 -2.79
C ALA A 118 -27.48 -1.68 -3.62
N ILE A 119 -27.53 -0.82 -4.65
CA ILE A 119 -26.35 -0.49 -5.47
C ILE A 119 -25.29 0.21 -4.62
N SER A 120 -25.65 1.14 -3.73
CA SER A 120 -24.74 1.83 -2.83
C SER A 120 -24.00 0.84 -1.94
N ILE A 121 -24.73 -0.05 -1.27
CA ILE A 121 -24.15 -1.05 -0.37
C ILE A 121 -23.24 -2.01 -1.13
N PHE A 122 -23.72 -2.56 -2.25
CA PHE A 122 -22.93 -3.50 -3.04
C PHE A 122 -21.64 -2.88 -3.56
N ALA A 123 -21.72 -1.71 -4.18
CA ALA A 123 -20.54 -1.00 -4.69
C ALA A 123 -19.61 -0.55 -3.54
N GLY A 124 -20.17 -0.16 -2.38
CA GLY A 124 -19.41 0.20 -1.18
C GLY A 124 -18.58 -0.97 -0.64
N VAL A 125 -19.19 -2.15 -0.56
CA VAL A 125 -18.47 -3.37 -0.16
C VAL A 125 -17.41 -3.73 -1.19
N MET A 126 -17.74 -3.77 -2.48
CA MET A 126 -16.80 -4.14 -3.54
C MET A 126 -15.59 -3.21 -3.59
N SER A 127 -15.78 -1.90 -3.46
CA SER A 127 -14.67 -0.94 -3.46
C SER A 127 -13.85 -0.92 -2.16
N ALA A 128 -14.35 -1.55 -1.09
CA ALA A 128 -13.64 -1.72 0.17
C ALA A 128 -12.76 -2.99 0.22
N VAL A 129 -13.05 -4.00 -0.61
CA VAL A 129 -12.37 -5.31 -0.57
C VAL A 129 -10.86 -5.17 -0.77
N ILE A 130 -10.42 -4.54 -1.85
CA ILE A 130 -8.99 -4.42 -2.18
C ILE A 130 -8.22 -3.61 -1.12
N PRO A 131 -8.68 -2.40 -0.70
CA PRO A 131 -8.02 -1.68 0.38
C PRO A 131 -7.92 -2.46 1.69
N PHE A 132 -8.95 -3.23 2.01
CA PHE A 132 -8.97 -4.05 3.22
C PHE A 132 -8.01 -5.24 3.13
N ASP A 133 -7.97 -5.93 1.99
CA ASP A 133 -7.02 -7.02 1.74
C ASP A 133 -5.57 -6.53 1.85
N TRP A 134 -5.28 -5.34 1.33
CA TRP A 134 -3.96 -4.74 1.48
C TRP A 134 -3.58 -4.49 2.96
N CYS A 135 -4.54 -4.20 3.82
CA CYS A 135 -4.25 -4.09 5.26
C CYS A 135 -3.83 -5.44 5.85
N ILE A 136 -4.53 -6.52 5.49
CA ILE A 136 -4.23 -7.88 5.96
C ILE A 136 -2.84 -8.32 5.48
N SER A 137 -2.57 -8.18 4.18
CA SER A 137 -1.29 -8.58 3.58
C SER A 137 -0.11 -7.79 4.15
N ASN A 138 -0.29 -6.50 4.44
CA ASN A 138 0.75 -5.66 5.07
C ASN A 138 1.04 -6.06 6.51
N LEU A 139 0.01 -6.36 7.33
CA LEU A 139 0.19 -6.89 8.68
C LEU A 139 0.97 -8.22 8.67
N SER A 140 0.61 -9.12 7.76
CA SER A 140 1.31 -10.40 7.58
C SER A 140 2.76 -10.22 7.11
N ALA A 141 3.00 -9.34 6.12
CA ALA A 141 4.34 -9.05 5.60
C ALA A 141 5.25 -8.47 6.70
N PHE A 142 4.74 -7.51 7.48
CA PHE A 142 5.47 -6.96 8.63
C PHE A 142 5.89 -8.06 9.59
N ALA A 143 4.93 -8.89 10.01
CA ALA A 143 5.20 -9.93 10.97
C ALA A 143 6.23 -10.94 10.46
N LYS A 144 6.14 -11.37 9.19
CA LYS A 144 7.12 -12.29 8.58
C LYS A 144 8.54 -11.71 8.59
N LEU A 145 8.70 -10.47 8.12
CA LEU A 145 10.00 -9.81 8.07
C LEU A 145 10.58 -9.59 9.47
N TYR A 146 9.76 -9.11 10.40
CA TYR A 146 10.20 -8.83 11.76
C TYR A 146 10.47 -10.09 12.59
N THR A 147 9.66 -11.14 12.45
CA THR A 147 9.94 -12.44 13.10
C THR A 147 11.32 -12.95 12.69
N ARG A 148 11.66 -12.84 11.41
CA ARG A 148 12.97 -13.27 10.93
C ARG A 148 14.12 -12.43 11.50
N MET A 149 13.93 -11.11 11.58
CA MET A 149 14.96 -10.19 12.11
C MET A 149 15.12 -10.27 13.64
N THR A 150 14.04 -10.53 14.38
CA THR A 150 13.98 -10.36 15.86
C THR A 150 13.76 -11.64 16.63
N GLY A 151 13.24 -12.70 15.99
CA GLY A 151 12.79 -13.94 16.66
C GLY A 151 11.45 -13.79 17.40
N ILE A 152 10.79 -12.63 17.38
CA ILE A 152 9.51 -12.41 18.07
C ILE A 152 8.40 -13.15 17.30
N PRO A 153 7.47 -13.86 17.99
CA PRO A 153 6.36 -14.55 17.32
C PRO A 153 5.48 -13.61 16.49
N MET A 154 5.04 -14.08 15.32
CA MET A 154 4.23 -13.30 14.37
C MET A 154 2.98 -12.68 15.01
N ASN A 155 2.25 -13.45 15.82
CA ASN A 155 1.01 -12.98 16.46
C ASN A 155 1.25 -11.77 17.39
N VAL A 156 2.38 -11.76 18.09
CA VAL A 156 2.77 -10.62 18.94
C VAL A 156 3.04 -9.39 18.09
N LEU A 157 3.79 -9.54 17.01
CA LEU A 157 4.13 -8.45 16.07
C LEU A 157 2.89 -7.89 15.38
N ILE A 158 1.98 -8.75 14.91
CA ILE A 158 0.69 -8.32 14.32
C ILE A 158 -0.12 -7.52 15.34
N THR A 159 -0.23 -8.02 16.57
CA THR A 159 -0.99 -7.33 17.63
C THR A 159 -0.39 -5.96 17.97
N CYS A 160 0.93 -5.90 18.14
CA CYS A 160 1.63 -4.63 18.44
C CYS A 160 1.46 -3.62 17.30
N LEU A 161 1.61 -4.05 16.04
CA LEU A 161 1.43 -3.17 14.89
C LEU A 161 -0.03 -2.72 14.76
N ALA A 162 -1.01 -3.61 14.97
CA ALA A 162 -2.43 -3.26 14.93
C ALA A 162 -2.78 -2.18 15.97
N ILE A 163 -2.28 -2.30 17.19
CA ILE A 163 -2.45 -1.28 18.25
C ILE A 163 -1.81 0.05 17.82
N ALA A 164 -0.60 0.02 17.26
CA ALA A 164 0.07 1.22 16.76
C ALA A 164 -0.73 1.87 15.60
N CYS A 165 -1.28 1.06 14.68
CA CYS A 165 -2.13 1.53 13.59
C CYS A 165 -3.42 2.19 14.11
N ILE A 166 -4.07 1.61 15.12
CA ILE A 166 -5.25 2.24 15.75
C ILE A 166 -4.87 3.61 16.32
N ALA A 167 -3.79 3.68 17.09
CA ALA A 167 -3.33 4.94 17.69
C ALA A 167 -2.97 6.00 16.65
N PHE A 168 -2.47 5.60 15.46
CA PHE A 168 -2.10 6.48 14.37
C PHE A 168 -3.31 6.92 13.54
N VAL A 169 -4.22 5.99 13.17
CA VAL A 169 -5.33 6.27 12.24
C VAL A 169 -6.50 7.00 12.91
N LEU A 170 -6.79 6.70 14.18
CA LEU A 170 -7.95 7.30 14.88
C LEU A 170 -7.97 8.84 14.92
N PRO A 171 -6.86 9.55 15.21
CA PRO A 171 -6.85 11.01 15.15
C PRO A 171 -6.70 11.56 13.74
N ALA A 172 -6.27 10.73 12.78
CA ALA A 172 -5.95 11.12 11.42
C ALA A 172 -7.21 11.09 10.54
N GLY A 173 -7.35 12.10 9.67
CA GLY A 173 -8.18 12.01 8.48
C GLY A 173 -7.28 11.84 7.25
N LEU A 174 -7.85 11.77 6.05
CA LEU A 174 -7.09 11.59 4.80
C LEU A 174 -5.98 12.64 4.65
N LYS A 175 -6.21 13.88 5.06
CA LYS A 175 -5.21 14.96 4.96
C LYS A 175 -3.95 14.64 5.76
N THR A 176 -4.11 14.16 6.99
CA THR A 176 -2.98 13.80 7.86
C THR A 176 -2.26 12.57 7.34
N VAL A 177 -3.00 11.53 6.94
CA VAL A 177 -2.43 10.33 6.33
C VAL A 177 -1.61 10.67 5.09
N ALA A 178 -2.13 11.52 4.19
CA ALA A 178 -1.43 11.89 2.97
C ALA A 178 -0.11 12.64 3.22
N TRP A 179 -0.05 13.52 4.23
CA TRP A 179 1.18 14.21 4.58
C TRP A 179 2.21 13.28 5.24
N THR A 180 1.79 12.36 6.10
CA THR A 180 2.70 11.35 6.66
C THR A 180 3.20 10.40 5.58
N ASP A 181 2.34 9.95 4.68
CA ASP A 181 2.72 9.13 3.54
C ASP A 181 3.73 9.83 2.62
N PHE A 182 3.59 11.13 2.40
CA PHE A 182 4.57 11.91 1.62
C PHE A 182 5.95 11.86 2.27
N ILE A 183 6.03 12.03 3.60
CA ILE A 183 7.30 11.90 4.35
C ILE A 183 7.84 10.48 4.26
N PHE A 184 6.98 9.48 4.45
CA PHE A 184 7.35 8.06 4.30
C PHE A 184 7.84 7.75 2.89
N GLY A 185 7.20 8.31 1.86
CA GLY A 185 7.63 8.15 0.47
C GLY A 185 9.09 8.57 0.24
N ILE A 186 9.54 9.64 0.86
CA ILE A 186 10.94 10.08 0.80
C ILE A 186 11.87 9.04 1.45
N VAL A 187 11.51 8.56 2.64
CA VAL A 187 12.28 7.51 3.35
C VAL A 187 12.33 6.22 2.53
N ILE A 188 11.21 5.83 1.92
CA ILE A 188 11.10 4.63 1.09
C ILE A 188 11.98 4.71 -0.15
N VAL A 189 11.99 5.86 -0.85
CA VAL A 189 12.84 6.05 -2.03
C VAL A 189 14.32 5.93 -1.66
N ILE A 190 14.75 6.67 -0.63
CA ILE A 190 16.14 6.66 -0.18
C ILE A 190 16.54 5.23 0.26
N GLY A 191 15.78 4.62 1.15
CA GLY A 191 16.07 3.27 1.66
C GLY A 191 16.00 2.21 0.57
N GLY A 192 15.02 2.31 -0.35
CA GLY A 192 14.86 1.40 -1.49
C GLY A 192 16.08 1.43 -2.42
N VAL A 193 16.58 2.62 -2.78
CA VAL A 193 17.79 2.76 -3.60
C VAL A 193 18.99 2.13 -2.88
N PHE A 194 19.19 2.46 -1.61
CA PHE A 194 20.32 1.93 -0.84
C PHE A 194 20.31 0.40 -0.75
N VAL A 195 19.17 -0.22 -0.45
CA VAL A 195 19.08 -1.67 -0.33
C VAL A 195 19.28 -2.36 -1.67
N THR A 196 18.77 -1.78 -2.76
CA THR A 196 18.96 -2.31 -4.10
C THR A 196 20.43 -2.28 -4.52
N MET A 197 21.08 -1.14 -4.33
CA MET A 197 22.52 -1.02 -4.62
C MET A 197 23.33 -2.05 -3.83
N LYS A 198 23.01 -2.23 -2.55
CA LYS A 198 23.70 -3.22 -1.72
C LYS A 198 23.41 -4.65 -2.16
N SER A 199 22.17 -4.98 -2.50
CA SER A 199 21.81 -6.32 -2.99
C SER A 199 22.50 -6.65 -4.32
N LEU A 200 22.56 -5.69 -5.25
CA LEU A 200 23.27 -5.85 -6.52
C LEU A 200 24.80 -5.97 -6.33
N ASP A 201 25.38 -5.15 -5.45
CA ASP A 201 26.80 -5.23 -5.10
C ASP A 201 27.18 -6.62 -4.58
N MET A 202 26.36 -7.17 -3.66
CA MET A 202 26.54 -8.52 -3.13
C MET A 202 26.36 -9.61 -4.18
N ALA A 203 25.55 -9.37 -5.21
CA ALA A 203 25.36 -10.28 -6.34
C ALA A 203 26.47 -10.16 -7.41
N GLY A 204 27.50 -9.33 -7.23
CA GLY A 204 28.56 -9.09 -8.21
C GLY A 204 28.17 -8.14 -9.33
N GLY A 205 27.14 -7.32 -9.13
CA GLY A 205 26.59 -6.36 -10.12
C GLY A 205 25.50 -6.96 -11.01
N PHE A 206 24.76 -6.09 -11.71
CA PHE A 206 23.64 -6.52 -12.54
C PHE A 206 24.09 -7.40 -13.74
N SER A 207 25.27 -7.18 -14.28
CA SER A 207 25.82 -8.02 -15.37
C SER A 207 25.97 -9.46 -14.93
N ASN A 208 26.49 -9.69 -13.72
CA ASN A 208 26.61 -11.03 -13.14
C ASN A 208 25.24 -11.67 -12.87
N VAL A 209 24.26 -10.87 -12.41
CA VAL A 209 22.88 -11.35 -12.22
C VAL A 209 22.28 -11.86 -13.54
N VAL A 210 22.50 -11.15 -14.65
CA VAL A 210 22.01 -11.56 -15.98
C VAL A 210 22.72 -12.83 -16.48
N GLU A 211 24.00 -12.98 -16.18
CA GLU A 211 24.81 -14.14 -16.61
C GLU A 211 24.47 -15.41 -15.85
N VAL A 212 24.28 -15.30 -14.53
CA VAL A 212 24.03 -16.44 -13.64
C VAL A 212 22.59 -16.96 -13.71
N LEU A 213 21.61 -16.06 -13.95
CA LEU A 213 20.21 -16.45 -13.95
C LEU A 213 19.78 -17.12 -15.26
N PRO A 214 18.79 -18.05 -15.20
CA PRO A 214 18.30 -18.73 -16.40
C PRO A 214 17.78 -17.75 -17.46
N PRO A 215 18.16 -17.93 -18.74
CA PRO A 215 17.67 -17.07 -19.83
C PRO A 215 16.14 -17.04 -19.94
N GLU A 216 15.45 -18.08 -19.47
CA GLU A 216 13.98 -18.17 -19.48
C GLU A 216 13.31 -17.05 -18.69
N ILE A 217 13.96 -16.50 -17.66
CA ILE A 217 13.43 -15.44 -16.81
C ILE A 217 14.10 -14.08 -17.02
N MET A 218 15.26 -14.04 -17.70
CA MET A 218 16.05 -12.82 -17.89
C MET A 218 16.15 -12.35 -19.34
N SER A 219 15.93 -13.23 -20.36
CA SER A 219 16.03 -12.84 -21.76
C SER A 219 14.79 -12.06 -22.22
N PHE A 220 15.01 -10.98 -22.95
CA PHE A 220 13.93 -10.22 -23.59
C PHE A 220 13.67 -10.76 -25.01
N PRO A 221 12.42 -10.94 -25.46
CA PRO A 221 11.15 -10.72 -24.73
C PRO A 221 10.67 -11.97 -23.96
N LYS A 222 11.32 -13.12 -24.08
CA LYS A 222 10.88 -14.42 -23.55
C LYS A 222 10.64 -14.38 -22.05
N GLY A 223 11.54 -13.77 -21.29
CA GLY A 223 11.44 -13.64 -19.82
C GLY A 223 10.24 -12.85 -19.33
N LEU A 224 9.66 -11.98 -20.15
CA LEU A 224 8.42 -11.30 -19.80
C LEU A 224 7.23 -12.27 -19.64
N PHE A 225 7.27 -13.42 -20.28
CA PHE A 225 6.21 -14.43 -20.27
C PHE A 225 6.56 -15.65 -19.40
N ALA A 226 7.64 -15.61 -18.66
CA ALA A 226 8.13 -16.73 -17.84
C ALA A 226 7.11 -17.20 -16.79
N VAL A 227 6.25 -16.31 -16.29
CA VAL A 227 5.18 -16.63 -15.32
C VAL A 227 4.04 -17.44 -15.93
N GLY A 228 3.97 -17.51 -17.26
CA GLY A 228 2.93 -18.22 -18.00
C GLY A 228 1.68 -17.38 -18.29
N GLY A 229 0.99 -17.71 -19.39
CA GLY A 229 -0.14 -16.92 -19.91
C GLY A 229 -1.35 -16.88 -18.97
N PHE A 230 -1.63 -17.97 -18.25
CA PHE A 230 -2.74 -18.01 -17.29
C PHE A 230 -2.52 -17.02 -16.13
N THR A 231 -1.32 -16.99 -15.55
CA THR A 231 -0.98 -16.05 -14.47
C THR A 231 -0.99 -14.60 -14.94
N LEU A 232 -0.48 -14.33 -16.16
CA LEU A 232 -0.56 -12.99 -16.75
C LEU A 232 -2.01 -12.54 -16.96
N LEU A 233 -2.88 -13.42 -17.41
CA LEU A 233 -4.30 -13.12 -17.55
C LEU A 233 -4.96 -12.87 -16.18
N SER A 234 -4.62 -13.67 -15.17
CA SER A 234 -5.09 -13.48 -13.80
C SER A 234 -4.65 -12.13 -13.24
N TRP A 235 -3.38 -11.75 -13.40
CA TRP A 235 -2.88 -10.43 -13.00
C TRP A 235 -3.59 -9.30 -13.72
N PHE A 236 -3.79 -9.43 -15.04
CA PHE A 236 -4.52 -8.41 -15.81
C PHE A 236 -5.95 -8.23 -15.30
N LEU A 237 -6.70 -9.32 -15.12
CA LEU A 237 -8.10 -9.28 -14.67
C LEU A 237 -8.24 -8.78 -13.23
N SER A 238 -7.29 -9.13 -12.35
CA SER A 238 -7.28 -8.67 -10.96
C SER A 238 -6.89 -7.20 -10.85
N LEU A 239 -5.81 -6.78 -11.52
CA LEU A 239 -5.23 -5.46 -11.32
C LEU A 239 -5.94 -4.36 -12.11
N VAL A 240 -6.28 -4.60 -13.39
CA VAL A 240 -6.82 -3.53 -14.22
C VAL A 240 -8.29 -3.26 -13.89
N PRO A 241 -9.24 -4.21 -13.99
CA PRO A 241 -10.61 -3.96 -13.58
C PRO A 241 -10.75 -3.74 -12.08
N GLY A 242 -10.06 -4.55 -11.25
CA GLY A 242 -10.09 -4.43 -9.80
C GLY A 242 -9.55 -3.09 -9.32
N GLY A 243 -8.45 -2.62 -9.88
CA GLY A 243 -7.86 -1.32 -9.55
C GLY A 243 -8.80 -0.15 -9.83
N ILE A 244 -9.61 -0.21 -10.89
CA ILE A 244 -10.62 0.82 -11.22
C ILE A 244 -11.71 0.92 -10.14
N THR A 245 -11.92 -0.10 -9.31
CA THR A 245 -12.85 -0.05 -8.19
C THR A 245 -12.19 0.32 -6.86
N ASN A 246 -10.86 0.43 -6.83
CA ASN A 246 -10.12 0.69 -5.61
C ASN A 246 -10.30 2.13 -5.11
N GLN A 247 -11.04 2.28 -4.01
CA GLN A 247 -11.32 3.56 -3.36
C GLN A 247 -10.07 4.37 -3.02
N MET A 248 -8.95 3.73 -2.71
CA MET A 248 -7.72 4.43 -2.32
C MET A 248 -7.20 5.35 -3.41
N TYR A 249 -7.28 4.95 -4.69
CA TYR A 249 -6.85 5.78 -5.81
C TYR A 249 -7.82 6.94 -6.06
N PHE A 250 -9.12 6.66 -6.06
CA PHE A 250 -10.16 7.68 -6.28
C PHE A 250 -10.16 8.75 -5.19
N GLN A 251 -10.04 8.34 -3.92
CA GLN A 251 -10.06 9.25 -2.79
C GLN A 251 -8.98 10.33 -2.90
N ARG A 252 -7.81 9.98 -3.41
CA ARG A 252 -6.71 10.92 -3.65
C ARG A 252 -6.98 11.87 -4.80
N VAL A 253 -7.63 11.41 -5.86
CA VAL A 253 -8.09 12.28 -6.98
C VAL A 253 -9.09 13.31 -6.47
N PHE A 254 -10.03 12.87 -5.62
CA PHE A 254 -11.03 13.76 -5.03
C PHE A 254 -10.42 14.80 -4.08
N ALA A 255 -9.27 14.49 -3.47
CA ALA A 255 -8.60 15.33 -2.49
C ALA A 255 -7.71 16.43 -3.08
N ILE A 256 -7.36 16.38 -4.38
CA ILE A 256 -6.46 17.36 -5.03
C ILE A 256 -7.09 18.75 -5.03
N ARG A 257 -6.31 19.78 -4.63
CA ARG A 257 -6.75 21.16 -4.60
C ARG A 257 -6.96 21.74 -5.99
N ASP A 258 -5.97 21.61 -6.88
CA ASP A 258 -5.97 22.23 -8.21
C ASP A 258 -6.40 21.25 -9.29
N GLU A 259 -7.55 21.50 -9.92
CA GLU A 259 -8.09 20.68 -11.01
C GLU A 259 -7.12 20.55 -12.18
N LYS A 260 -6.35 21.62 -12.52
CA LYS A 260 -5.40 21.59 -13.63
C LYS A 260 -4.23 20.64 -13.39
N ARG A 261 -3.91 20.36 -12.13
CA ARG A 261 -2.81 19.47 -11.72
C ARG A 261 -3.21 18.01 -11.60
N ILE A 262 -4.51 17.65 -11.67
CA ILE A 262 -4.97 16.27 -11.45
C ILE A 262 -4.34 15.30 -12.43
N VAL A 263 -4.47 15.57 -13.75
CA VAL A 263 -3.94 14.66 -14.77
C VAL A 263 -2.42 14.53 -14.72
N PRO A 264 -1.63 15.62 -14.68
CA PRO A 264 -0.17 15.51 -14.49
C PRO A 264 0.23 14.75 -13.22
N THR A 265 -0.50 14.94 -12.11
CA THR A 265 -0.26 14.22 -10.86
C THR A 265 -0.41 12.71 -11.06
N LEU A 266 -1.50 12.29 -11.70
CA LEU A 266 -1.76 10.86 -11.96
C LEU A 266 -0.74 10.26 -12.92
N LEU A 267 -0.35 10.97 -13.99
CA LEU A 267 0.66 10.49 -14.92
C LEU A 267 2.04 10.29 -14.24
N ILE A 268 2.44 11.21 -13.36
CA ILE A 268 3.65 11.03 -12.55
C ILE A 268 3.49 9.82 -11.62
N SER A 269 2.32 9.67 -10.99
CA SER A 269 2.04 8.53 -10.12
C SER A 269 2.07 7.19 -10.87
N VAL A 270 1.62 7.13 -12.14
CA VAL A 270 1.75 5.94 -13.01
C VAL A 270 3.21 5.49 -13.08
N VAL A 271 4.12 6.43 -13.39
CA VAL A 271 5.54 6.13 -13.49
C VAL A 271 6.11 5.65 -12.15
N LEU A 272 5.79 6.34 -11.05
CA LEU A 272 6.31 5.97 -9.74
C LEU A 272 5.77 4.62 -9.24
N VAL A 273 4.51 4.31 -9.50
CA VAL A 273 3.93 2.98 -9.17
C VAL A 273 4.60 1.90 -10.02
N PHE A 274 4.79 2.11 -11.31
CA PHE A 274 5.55 1.16 -12.14
C PHE A 274 6.97 0.93 -11.61
N LEU A 275 7.65 1.98 -11.15
CA LEU A 275 9.01 1.88 -10.59
C LEU A 275 9.08 1.03 -9.31
N THR A 276 7.97 0.81 -8.59
CA THR A 276 7.96 -0.13 -7.45
C THR A 276 8.21 -1.57 -7.91
N ASP A 277 7.69 -1.95 -9.06
CA ASP A 277 7.89 -3.29 -9.63
C ASP A 277 9.25 -3.42 -10.34
N VAL A 278 9.76 -2.33 -10.92
CA VAL A 278 11.17 -2.27 -11.37
C VAL A 278 12.12 -2.47 -10.17
N TRP A 279 11.83 -1.84 -9.04
CA TRP A 279 12.58 -2.05 -7.81
C TRP A 279 12.50 -3.51 -7.35
N ALA A 280 11.31 -4.09 -7.33
CA ALA A 280 11.11 -5.49 -6.97
C ALA A 280 11.86 -6.45 -7.91
N PHE A 281 11.91 -6.14 -9.21
CA PHE A 281 12.70 -6.89 -10.19
C PHE A 281 14.17 -6.94 -9.83
N PHE A 282 14.81 -5.80 -9.58
CA PHE A 282 16.22 -5.77 -9.20
C PHE A 282 16.48 -6.50 -7.87
N MET A 283 15.59 -6.32 -6.89
CA MET A 283 15.71 -7.00 -5.61
C MET A 283 15.57 -8.51 -5.75
N GLY A 284 14.49 -8.99 -6.36
CA GLY A 284 14.21 -10.43 -6.48
C GLY A 284 15.27 -11.18 -7.30
N THR A 285 15.68 -10.60 -8.43
CA THR A 285 16.68 -11.21 -9.32
C THR A 285 18.08 -11.22 -8.68
N SER A 286 18.49 -10.16 -8.00
CA SER A 286 19.77 -10.12 -7.30
C SER A 286 19.83 -11.13 -6.15
N ILE A 287 18.74 -11.35 -5.42
CA ILE A 287 18.65 -12.34 -4.35
C ILE A 287 18.73 -13.76 -4.96
N ARG A 288 18.02 -14.02 -6.05
CA ARG A 288 18.04 -15.33 -6.72
C ARG A 288 19.41 -15.69 -7.24
N ALA A 289 20.16 -14.72 -7.78
CA ALA A 289 21.53 -14.96 -8.23
C ALA A 289 22.48 -15.35 -7.10
N GLN A 290 22.19 -14.91 -5.87
CA GLN A 290 23.00 -15.24 -4.69
C GLN A 290 22.55 -16.56 -4.03
N ASN A 291 21.25 -16.85 -4.04
CA ASN A 291 20.69 -18.08 -3.44
C ASN A 291 19.45 -18.53 -4.24
N PRO A 292 19.60 -19.52 -5.14
CA PRO A 292 18.52 -19.99 -6.02
C PRO A 292 17.48 -20.90 -5.35
N ASP A 293 17.76 -21.43 -4.16
CA ASP A 293 16.98 -22.50 -3.51
C ASP A 293 15.95 -21.98 -2.48
N LEU A 294 15.63 -20.68 -2.50
CA LEU A 294 14.67 -20.11 -1.57
C LEU A 294 13.22 -20.24 -2.11
N ALA A 295 12.27 -20.35 -1.19
CA ALA A 295 10.91 -19.98 -1.51
C ALA A 295 10.83 -18.45 -1.72
N GLY A 296 10.19 -17.98 -2.81
CA GLY A 296 10.18 -16.56 -3.19
C GLY A 296 9.77 -15.60 -2.05
N GLU A 297 8.79 -15.99 -1.22
CA GLU A 297 8.39 -15.20 -0.04
C GLU A 297 9.48 -15.02 1.01
N MET A 298 10.49 -15.88 1.00
CA MET A 298 11.61 -15.80 1.93
C MET A 298 12.76 -14.93 1.42
N ALA A 299 12.71 -14.50 0.15
CA ALA A 299 13.81 -13.79 -0.51
C ALA A 299 14.23 -12.53 0.25
N THR A 300 13.31 -11.61 0.51
CA THR A 300 13.61 -10.37 1.25
C THR A 300 14.12 -10.66 2.66
N GLY A 301 13.49 -11.61 3.35
CA GLY A 301 13.94 -12.03 4.69
C GLY A 301 15.34 -12.60 4.70
N TRP A 302 15.69 -13.41 3.70
CA TRP A 302 17.03 -13.96 3.55
C TRP A 302 18.08 -12.87 3.33
N LEU A 303 17.80 -11.89 2.44
CA LEU A 303 18.70 -10.75 2.23
C LEU A 303 18.99 -10.00 3.53
N LEU A 304 17.97 -9.80 4.38
CA LEU A 304 18.13 -9.12 5.66
C LEU A 304 19.13 -9.84 6.60
N ASP A 305 19.23 -11.16 6.53
CA ASP A 305 20.20 -11.92 7.32
C ASP A 305 21.64 -11.73 6.83
N GLN A 306 21.83 -11.34 5.57
CA GLN A 306 23.15 -11.10 4.97
C GLN A 306 23.69 -9.69 5.22
N LEU A 307 22.83 -8.76 5.66
CA LEU A 307 23.19 -7.35 5.81
C LEU A 307 23.79 -7.05 7.19
N PRO A 308 24.72 -6.06 7.29
CA PRO A 308 25.26 -5.64 8.57
C PRO A 308 24.17 -5.01 9.45
N ILE A 309 24.35 -5.12 10.78
CA ILE A 309 23.34 -4.69 11.78
C ILE A 309 22.87 -3.25 11.57
N TRP A 310 23.78 -2.32 11.32
CA TRP A 310 23.41 -0.91 11.13
C TRP A 310 22.48 -0.71 9.93
N PHE A 311 22.68 -1.51 8.87
CA PHE A 311 21.85 -1.45 7.68
C PHE A 311 20.45 -2.02 7.96
N ILE A 312 20.39 -3.16 8.68
CA ILE A 312 19.12 -3.79 9.08
C ILE A 312 18.28 -2.82 9.94
N VAL A 313 18.91 -2.07 10.84
CA VAL A 313 18.23 -1.08 11.69
C VAL A 313 17.58 0.04 10.87
N ILE A 314 18.31 0.58 9.87
CA ILE A 314 17.76 1.60 8.96
C ILE A 314 16.64 1.01 8.10
N PHE A 315 16.84 -0.19 7.57
CA PHE A 315 15.88 -0.86 6.72
C PHE A 315 14.61 -1.27 7.49
N ALA A 316 14.71 -1.66 8.74
CA ALA A 316 13.55 -1.89 9.62
C ALA A 316 12.68 -0.62 9.76
N GLY A 317 13.31 0.55 9.93
CA GLY A 317 12.61 1.83 9.90
C GLY A 317 11.87 2.08 8.56
N MET A 318 12.53 1.82 7.44
CA MET A 318 11.91 1.92 6.12
C MET A 318 10.72 0.94 5.95
N ILE A 319 10.88 -0.32 6.35
CA ILE A 319 9.79 -1.32 6.32
C ILE A 319 8.61 -0.81 7.14
N THR A 320 8.85 -0.25 8.32
CA THR A 320 7.79 0.30 9.18
C THR A 320 7.04 1.44 8.48
N CYS A 321 7.75 2.41 7.88
CA CYS A 321 7.15 3.50 7.12
C CYS A 321 6.29 2.96 5.95
N THR A 322 6.85 2.03 5.19
CA THR A 322 6.22 1.39 4.02
C THR A 322 4.89 0.73 4.41
N ILE A 323 4.91 -0.05 5.45
CA ILE A 323 3.74 -0.83 5.90
C ILE A 323 2.69 0.08 6.53
N LEU A 324 3.08 1.05 7.35
CA LEU A 324 2.16 2.00 7.96
C LEU A 324 1.43 2.84 6.93
N SER A 325 2.11 3.34 5.89
CA SER A 325 1.47 4.14 4.83
C SER A 325 0.36 3.36 4.13
N THR A 326 0.60 2.09 3.81
CA THR A 326 -0.41 1.28 3.13
C THR A 326 -1.56 0.90 4.05
N ILE A 327 -1.30 0.48 5.29
CA ILE A 327 -2.37 0.13 6.25
C ILE A 327 -3.24 1.35 6.54
N SER A 328 -2.65 2.51 6.86
CA SER A 328 -3.42 3.71 7.20
C SER A 328 -4.31 4.17 6.06
N SER A 329 -3.78 4.14 4.84
CA SER A 329 -4.51 4.51 3.63
C SER A 329 -5.61 3.50 3.29
N GLY A 330 -5.35 2.21 3.43
CA GLY A 330 -6.30 1.13 3.19
C GLY A 330 -7.48 1.16 4.17
N ILE A 331 -7.18 1.26 5.46
CA ILE A 331 -8.21 1.38 6.51
C ILE A 331 -9.04 2.66 6.32
N GLN A 332 -8.39 3.80 6.05
CA GLN A 332 -9.10 5.06 5.81
C GLN A 332 -10.10 4.92 4.66
N SER A 333 -9.70 4.34 3.54
CA SER A 333 -10.56 4.16 2.37
C SER A 333 -11.69 3.16 2.63
N THR A 334 -11.39 2.04 3.28
CA THR A 334 -12.38 1.01 3.67
C THR A 334 -13.43 1.59 4.60
N VAL A 335 -13.00 2.33 5.64
CA VAL A 335 -13.91 2.96 6.61
C VAL A 335 -14.85 3.96 5.92
N VAL A 336 -14.34 4.79 5.01
CA VAL A 336 -15.16 5.76 4.27
C VAL A 336 -16.26 5.06 3.48
N ASN A 337 -15.93 4.00 2.73
CA ASN A 337 -16.92 3.24 1.98
C ASN A 337 -17.97 2.59 2.90
N ILE A 338 -17.55 1.89 3.95
CA ILE A 338 -18.49 1.21 4.86
C ILE A 338 -19.35 2.22 5.61
N THR A 339 -18.77 3.32 6.11
CA THR A 339 -19.53 4.35 6.84
C THR A 339 -20.49 5.07 5.94
N ARG A 340 -20.04 5.57 4.78
CA ARG A 340 -20.84 6.40 3.90
C ARG A 340 -21.84 5.58 3.09
N ASP A 341 -21.34 4.56 2.37
CA ASP A 341 -22.11 3.88 1.34
C ASP A 341 -22.91 2.70 1.87
N CYS A 342 -22.49 2.08 2.98
CA CYS A 342 -23.25 1.02 3.63
C CYS A 342 -24.10 1.57 4.80
N TYR A 343 -23.45 2.09 5.86
CA TYR A 343 -24.17 2.56 7.04
C TYR A 343 -25.06 3.77 6.74
N GLY A 344 -24.57 4.76 5.98
CA GLY A 344 -25.34 5.95 5.58
C GLY A 344 -26.54 5.62 4.67
N ALA A 345 -26.37 4.65 3.75
CA ALA A 345 -27.47 4.17 2.93
C ALA A 345 -28.54 3.41 3.73
N LEU A 346 -28.14 2.70 4.80
CA LEU A 346 -29.06 2.02 5.72
C LEU A 346 -29.75 3.00 6.67
N ASN A 347 -29.08 4.09 7.05
CA ASN A 347 -29.54 5.07 8.03
C ASN A 347 -29.44 6.50 7.50
N PRO A 348 -30.36 6.93 6.59
CA PRO A 348 -30.28 8.24 5.93
C PRO A 348 -30.32 9.43 6.90
N GLU A 349 -31.01 9.30 8.04
CA GLU A 349 -31.06 10.35 9.06
C GLU A 349 -29.72 10.49 9.78
N ALA A 350 -29.03 9.38 10.05
CA ALA A 350 -27.70 9.41 10.62
C ALA A 350 -26.67 10.02 9.65
N ALA A 351 -26.85 9.82 8.35
CA ALA A 351 -25.98 10.38 7.30
C ALA A 351 -25.99 11.92 7.28
N LYS A 352 -27.04 12.56 7.80
CA LYS A 352 -27.14 14.04 7.93
C LYS A 352 -26.34 14.59 9.12
N ASP A 353 -26.02 13.74 10.10
CA ASP A 353 -25.29 14.12 11.32
C ASP A 353 -23.80 13.76 11.17
N GLY A 354 -22.97 14.76 10.81
CA GLY A 354 -21.53 14.57 10.63
C GLY A 354 -20.82 14.11 11.91
N ALA A 355 -21.27 14.49 13.11
CA ALA A 355 -20.68 14.06 14.36
C ALA A 355 -20.98 12.57 14.64
N LYS A 356 -22.16 12.11 14.28
CA LYS A 356 -22.56 10.70 14.37
C LYS A 356 -21.76 9.87 13.36
N MET A 357 -21.66 10.31 12.11
CA MET A 357 -20.86 9.64 11.07
C MET A 357 -19.40 9.54 11.48
N MET A 358 -18.80 10.57 12.06
CA MET A 358 -17.43 10.56 12.55
C MET A 358 -17.26 9.54 13.69
N ARG A 359 -18.22 9.43 14.61
CA ARG A 359 -18.16 8.39 15.68
C ARG A 359 -18.22 6.98 15.10
N VAL A 360 -19.12 6.74 14.14
CA VAL A 360 -19.23 5.45 13.43
C VAL A 360 -17.93 5.14 12.70
N SER A 361 -17.33 6.09 11.98
CA SER A 361 -16.05 5.93 11.28
C SER A 361 -14.93 5.50 12.25
N ARG A 362 -14.80 6.17 13.40
CA ARG A 362 -13.79 5.84 14.41
C ARG A 362 -14.00 4.46 15.01
N THR A 363 -15.24 4.08 15.31
CA THR A 363 -15.57 2.73 15.84
C THR A 363 -15.25 1.67 14.79
N LEU A 364 -15.64 1.88 13.53
CA LEU A 364 -15.32 0.97 12.43
C LEU A 364 -13.81 0.86 12.19
N THR A 365 -13.05 1.93 12.34
CA THR A 365 -11.58 1.88 12.24
C THR A 365 -11.00 0.84 13.20
N VAL A 366 -11.41 0.87 14.48
CA VAL A 366 -10.94 -0.10 15.48
C VAL A 366 -11.36 -1.53 15.13
N ILE A 367 -12.63 -1.71 14.79
CA ILE A 367 -13.18 -3.04 14.44
C ILE A 367 -12.46 -3.63 13.23
N LEU A 368 -12.29 -2.83 12.16
CA LEU A 368 -11.66 -3.30 10.92
C LEU A 368 -10.17 -3.60 11.10
N ILE A 369 -9.42 -2.79 11.86
CA ILE A 369 -8.01 -3.08 12.17
C ILE A 369 -7.92 -4.37 13.01
N ALA A 370 -8.78 -4.56 14.01
CA ALA A 370 -8.80 -5.80 14.80
C ALA A 370 -9.14 -7.00 13.92
N PHE A 371 -10.12 -6.88 13.03
CA PHE A 371 -10.49 -7.95 12.10
C PHE A 371 -9.38 -8.25 11.10
N ALA A 372 -8.70 -7.22 10.55
CA ALA A 372 -7.54 -7.40 9.68
C ALA A 372 -6.38 -8.11 10.42
N ALA A 373 -6.13 -7.75 11.69
CA ALA A 373 -5.10 -8.40 12.50
C ALA A 373 -5.42 -9.88 12.75
N ILE A 374 -6.66 -10.20 13.12
CA ILE A 374 -7.09 -11.59 13.28
C ILE A 374 -6.93 -12.35 11.95
N SER A 375 -7.41 -11.79 10.84
CA SER A 375 -7.28 -12.40 9.52
C SER A 375 -5.82 -12.66 9.15
N ALA A 376 -4.92 -11.70 9.40
CA ALA A 376 -3.49 -11.83 9.12
C ALA A 376 -2.81 -12.96 9.91
N MET A 377 -3.32 -13.32 11.08
CA MET A 377 -2.81 -14.45 11.88
C MET A 377 -3.12 -15.82 11.26
N PHE A 378 -4.18 -15.91 10.44
CA PHE A 378 -4.61 -17.15 9.80
C PHE A 378 -4.20 -17.29 8.33
N ILE A 379 -3.70 -16.21 7.69
CA ILE A 379 -3.29 -16.26 6.28
C ILE A 379 -1.80 -16.69 6.19
N PRO A 380 -1.52 -17.87 5.62
CA PRO A 380 -0.17 -18.43 5.62
C PRO A 380 0.78 -17.77 4.60
N SER A 381 0.26 -17.15 3.54
CA SER A 381 1.05 -16.65 2.42
C SER A 381 0.61 -15.27 1.95
N VAL A 382 1.57 -14.35 1.81
CA VAL A 382 1.33 -13.01 1.22
C VAL A 382 1.11 -13.11 -0.29
N LEU A 383 1.75 -14.07 -0.96
CA LEU A 383 1.57 -14.28 -2.40
C LEU A 383 0.14 -14.70 -2.74
N ASN A 384 -0.49 -15.50 -1.88
CA ASN A 384 -1.86 -15.97 -2.11
C ASN A 384 -2.92 -14.86 -1.97
N THR A 385 -2.58 -13.74 -1.33
CA THR A 385 -3.48 -12.58 -1.21
C THR A 385 -3.34 -11.60 -2.36
N LEU A 386 -2.29 -11.73 -3.18
CA LEU A 386 -2.00 -10.84 -4.31
C LEU A 386 -2.53 -11.35 -5.66
N VAL A 387 -3.13 -12.51 -5.68
CA VAL A 387 -3.74 -13.15 -6.85
C VAL A 387 -5.25 -13.17 -6.68
#